data_4a3345bd10f679196f474c793db0ebfd
#
_entry.id   4a3345bd10f679196f474c793db0ebfd
#
_cell.length_a   1.000
_cell.length_b   1.000
_cell.length_c   1.000
_cell.angle_alpha   90.00
_cell.angle_beta   90.00
_cell.angle_gamma   90.00
#
_symmetry.space_group_name_H-M   'P 1'
#
loop_
_entity.id
_entity.type
_entity.pdbx_description
1 polymer ?
#
loop_
_entity_poly.entity_id
_entity_poly.type
_entity_poly.pdbx_seq_one_letter_code
_entity_poly.pdbx_strand_id
1 'polypeptide(L)'
;MRSLPRGVSHGLAFDPIASARDIWIANGWERAAAGMAAITSIMRAHQLFLANANDTLRPFDLTYARYEVLAWLVWQSEDGSLSLKELSECLQVTPATITKAIDRLEDAALIHRVPHPHDARTTLAQITKRGRRVVAQATEALNAQVFEAVSLSVEEMDELFRLLLSVRVDAGDFVAQFDDDPATTSRVATTEGRALVRVVTRHLGHTGGTAR
;
A
#
# COMPACT_ATOMS: atom_id res chain seq x y z
N MET A 1 -2.78 12.59 -23.23
CA MET A 1 -1.99 11.36 -23.13
C MET A 1 -0.74 11.67 -22.30
N ARG A 2 -0.80 11.52 -20.98
CA ARG A 2 0.34 11.73 -20.06
C ARG A 2 1.02 10.38 -19.86
N SER A 3 2.19 10.22 -20.43
CA SER A 3 3.01 9.00 -20.26
C SER A 3 3.64 9.00 -18.88
N LEU A 4 3.67 7.83 -18.24
CA LEU A 4 4.50 7.55 -17.08
C LEU A 4 5.92 8.08 -17.28
N PRO A 5 6.56 8.71 -16.28
CA PRO A 5 7.89 9.27 -16.42
C PRO A 5 8.90 8.18 -16.83
N ARG A 6 9.73 8.53 -17.81
CA ARG A 6 10.70 7.64 -18.43
C ARG A 6 11.84 7.33 -17.46
N GLY A 7 11.76 6.18 -16.83
CA GLY A 7 12.86 5.60 -16.06
C GLY A 7 13.22 4.17 -16.48
N VAL A 8 12.76 3.71 -17.66
CA VAL A 8 13.02 2.35 -18.12
C VAL A 8 13.56 2.40 -19.54
N SER A 9 14.62 1.63 -19.76
CA SER A 9 15.20 1.23 -21.04
C SER A 9 14.18 1.22 -22.18
N HIS A 10 14.65 1.51 -23.39
CA HIS A 10 13.88 1.39 -24.63
C HIS A 10 12.87 0.24 -24.55
N GLY A 11 11.55 0.56 -24.65
CA GLY A 11 10.51 -0.44 -24.58
C GLY A 11 10.80 -1.55 -25.58
N LEU A 12 10.58 -2.80 -25.19
CA LEU A 12 10.71 -3.93 -26.09
C LEU A 12 9.73 -3.77 -27.26
N ALA A 13 10.10 -4.25 -28.42
CA ALA A 13 9.24 -4.21 -29.61
C ALA A 13 8.04 -5.20 -29.51
N PHE A 14 7.98 -5.99 -28.46
CA PHE A 14 6.94 -7.00 -28.21
C PHE A 14 6.65 -7.09 -26.70
N ASP A 15 5.48 -7.64 -26.34
CA ASP A 15 5.14 -7.96 -24.95
C ASP A 15 5.64 -9.37 -24.58
N PRO A 16 6.65 -9.50 -23.70
CA PRO A 16 7.17 -10.82 -23.29
C PRO A 16 6.12 -11.69 -22.58
N ILE A 17 5.17 -11.07 -21.87
CA ILE A 17 4.14 -11.78 -21.10
C ILE A 17 3.09 -12.34 -22.05
N ALA A 18 2.65 -11.55 -23.03
CA ALA A 18 1.76 -12.04 -24.09
C ALA A 18 2.42 -13.18 -24.88
N SER A 19 3.68 -13.03 -25.27
CA SER A 19 4.43 -14.06 -25.97
C SER A 19 4.56 -15.35 -25.14
N ALA A 20 4.83 -15.22 -23.83
CA ALA A 20 4.85 -16.38 -22.93
C ALA A 20 3.49 -17.06 -22.84
N ARG A 21 2.39 -16.31 -22.80
CA ARG A 21 1.02 -16.85 -22.82
C ARG A 21 0.76 -17.68 -24.06
N ASP A 22 1.16 -17.18 -25.24
CA ASP A 22 0.98 -17.89 -26.50
C ASP A 22 1.80 -19.20 -26.54
N ILE A 23 3.04 -19.19 -26.02
CA ILE A 23 3.87 -20.38 -25.87
C ILE A 23 3.20 -21.42 -24.95
N TRP A 24 2.60 -20.98 -23.84
CA TRP A 24 1.91 -21.88 -22.92
C TRP A 24 0.69 -22.54 -23.59
N ILE A 25 -0.08 -21.79 -24.36
CA ILE A 25 -1.20 -22.28 -25.13
C ILE A 25 -0.70 -23.33 -26.16
N ALA A 26 0.37 -23.00 -26.89
CA ALA A 26 0.95 -23.90 -27.89
C ALA A 26 1.49 -25.22 -27.30
N ASN A 27 1.80 -25.23 -25.98
CA ASN A 27 2.21 -26.43 -25.25
C ASN A 27 1.05 -27.20 -24.59
N GLY A 28 -0.21 -26.81 -24.83
CA GLY A 28 -1.39 -27.49 -24.29
C GLY A 28 -1.71 -27.09 -22.83
N TRP A 29 -1.24 -25.94 -22.36
CA TRP A 29 -1.47 -25.46 -20.99
C TRP A 29 -2.48 -24.29 -20.94
N GLU A 30 -3.51 -24.30 -21.75
CA GLU A 30 -4.49 -23.23 -21.93
C GLU A 30 -5.10 -22.78 -20.62
N ARG A 31 -5.45 -23.74 -19.73
CA ARG A 31 -6.05 -23.41 -18.42
C ARG A 31 -5.14 -22.60 -17.53
N ALA A 32 -3.84 -22.83 -17.60
CA ALA A 32 -2.85 -22.14 -16.78
C ALA A 32 -2.34 -20.84 -17.43
N ALA A 33 -2.45 -20.71 -18.77
CA ALA A 33 -1.91 -19.59 -19.53
C ALA A 33 -2.48 -18.22 -19.07
N ALA A 34 -3.79 -18.16 -18.80
CA ALA A 34 -4.44 -16.94 -18.31
C ALA A 34 -3.93 -16.54 -16.90
N GLY A 35 -3.87 -17.50 -15.99
CA GLY A 35 -3.36 -17.29 -14.62
C GLY A 35 -1.89 -16.85 -14.62
N MET A 36 -1.04 -17.54 -15.42
CA MET A 36 0.37 -17.18 -15.58
C MET A 36 0.53 -15.75 -16.08
N ALA A 37 -0.20 -15.38 -17.14
CA ALA A 37 -0.11 -14.03 -17.71
C ALA A 37 -0.58 -12.96 -16.72
N ALA A 38 -1.70 -13.18 -16.02
CA ALA A 38 -2.23 -12.26 -15.02
C ALA A 38 -1.25 -12.06 -13.85
N ILE A 39 -0.77 -13.14 -13.25
CA ILE A 39 0.16 -13.09 -12.11
C ILE A 39 1.47 -12.41 -12.53
N THR A 40 2.04 -12.77 -13.67
CA THR A 40 3.28 -12.16 -14.18
C THR A 40 3.10 -10.67 -14.48
N SER A 41 1.92 -10.27 -15.00
CA SER A 41 1.57 -8.86 -15.23
C SER A 41 1.49 -8.08 -13.91
N ILE A 42 0.88 -8.64 -12.86
CA ILE A 42 0.84 -8.03 -11.53
C ILE A 42 2.26 -7.83 -10.98
N MET A 43 3.11 -8.86 -11.06
CA MET A 43 4.51 -8.77 -10.62
C MET A 43 5.28 -7.69 -11.39
N ARG A 44 5.06 -7.59 -12.71
CA ARG A 44 5.71 -6.57 -13.55
C ARG A 44 5.18 -5.18 -13.24
N ALA A 45 3.87 -5.01 -13.12
CA ALA A 45 3.24 -3.75 -12.75
C ALA A 45 3.74 -3.24 -11.39
N HIS A 46 3.82 -4.13 -10.38
CA HIS A 46 4.40 -3.80 -9.08
C HIS A 46 5.81 -3.20 -9.20
N GLN A 47 6.71 -3.85 -9.97
CA GLN A 47 8.08 -3.35 -10.17
C GLN A 47 8.09 -1.95 -10.81
N LEU A 48 7.24 -1.72 -11.82
CA LEU A 48 7.16 -0.44 -12.52
C LEU A 48 6.62 0.67 -11.62
N PHE A 49 5.54 0.41 -10.88
CA PHE A 49 4.96 1.38 -9.95
C PHE A 49 5.89 1.68 -8.80
N LEU A 50 6.54 0.67 -8.21
CA LEU A 50 7.49 0.88 -7.12
C LEU A 50 8.71 1.70 -7.57
N ALA A 51 9.24 1.45 -8.76
CA ALA A 51 10.33 2.24 -9.33
C ALA A 51 9.90 3.70 -9.53
N ASN A 52 8.72 3.93 -10.14
CA ASN A 52 8.18 5.27 -10.35
C ASN A 52 7.92 6.01 -9.03
N ALA A 53 7.34 5.34 -8.04
CA ALA A 53 7.11 5.91 -6.71
C ALA A 53 8.44 6.30 -6.03
N ASN A 54 9.46 5.44 -6.08
CA ASN A 54 10.78 5.76 -5.54
C ASN A 54 11.45 6.93 -6.27
N ASP A 55 11.33 7.02 -7.59
CA ASP A 55 11.86 8.14 -8.39
C ASP A 55 11.16 9.45 -8.01
N THR A 56 9.84 9.43 -7.86
CA THR A 56 9.03 10.57 -7.41
C THR A 56 9.42 11.03 -5.99
N LEU A 57 9.78 10.08 -5.12
CA LEU A 57 10.12 10.36 -3.72
C LEU A 57 11.59 10.75 -3.50
N ARG A 58 12.45 10.56 -4.49
CA ARG A 58 13.89 10.87 -4.40
C ARG A 58 14.18 12.32 -3.98
N PRO A 59 13.47 13.37 -4.46
CA PRO A 59 13.69 14.75 -4.03
C PRO A 59 13.43 15.00 -2.54
N PHE A 60 12.66 14.12 -1.88
CA PHE A 60 12.34 14.18 -0.45
C PHE A 60 13.28 13.31 0.41
N ASP A 61 14.27 12.67 -0.20
CA ASP A 61 15.15 11.66 0.43
C ASP A 61 14.36 10.49 1.04
N LEU A 62 13.26 10.11 0.40
CA LEU A 62 12.40 9.00 0.81
C LEU A 62 12.45 7.85 -0.20
N THR A 63 12.27 6.63 0.32
CA THR A 63 11.79 5.48 -0.45
C THR A 63 10.30 5.32 -0.20
N TYR A 64 9.60 4.57 -1.05
CA TYR A 64 8.17 4.30 -0.87
C TYR A 64 7.89 3.67 0.51
N ALA A 65 8.68 2.68 0.93
CA ALA A 65 8.54 2.06 2.25
C ALA A 65 8.71 3.06 3.42
N ARG A 66 9.63 4.04 3.33
CA ARG A 66 9.77 5.08 4.36
C ARG A 66 8.65 6.11 4.30
N TYR A 67 8.15 6.42 3.11
CA TYR A 67 6.97 7.25 2.94
C TYR A 67 5.74 6.61 3.60
N GLU A 68 5.49 5.32 3.39
CA GLU A 68 4.37 4.60 4.00
C GLU A 68 4.40 4.68 5.53
N VAL A 69 5.57 4.52 6.16
CA VAL A 69 5.71 4.70 7.62
C VAL A 69 5.26 6.10 8.06
N LEU A 70 5.72 7.16 7.39
CA LEU A 70 5.32 8.54 7.72
C LEU A 70 3.83 8.77 7.47
N ALA A 71 3.28 8.21 6.41
CA ALA A 71 1.88 8.31 6.03
C ALA A 71 0.98 7.67 7.10
N TRP A 72 1.33 6.46 7.57
CA TRP A 72 0.59 5.78 8.64
C TRP A 72 0.64 6.56 9.96
N LEU A 73 1.78 7.13 10.33
CA LEU A 73 1.89 7.99 11.52
C LEU A 73 0.98 9.22 11.45
N VAL A 74 0.74 9.77 10.26
CA VAL A 74 -0.13 10.95 10.10
C VAL A 74 -1.60 10.58 10.10
N TRP A 75 -1.97 9.46 9.45
CA TRP A 75 -3.38 9.19 9.15
C TRP A 75 -4.05 8.22 10.12
N GLN A 76 -3.28 7.40 10.84
CA GLN A 76 -3.81 6.40 11.77
C GLN A 76 -3.68 6.77 13.25
N SER A 77 -3.01 7.88 13.56
CA SER A 77 -2.82 8.32 14.93
C SER A 77 -3.08 9.82 15.06
N GLU A 78 -3.92 10.21 16.02
CA GLU A 78 -4.24 11.61 16.30
C GLU A 78 -3.01 12.42 16.75
N ASP A 79 -2.15 11.81 17.57
CA ASP A 79 -0.90 12.42 18.06
C ASP A 79 0.29 12.19 17.13
N GLY A 80 0.13 11.36 16.09
CA GLY A 80 1.17 11.01 15.11
C GLY A 80 2.19 10.02 15.63
N SER A 81 1.79 9.13 16.56
CA SER A 81 2.65 8.09 17.11
C SER A 81 2.04 6.69 16.99
N LEU A 82 2.87 5.70 16.64
CA LEU A 82 2.53 4.28 16.57
C LEU A 82 3.71 3.46 17.09
N SER A 83 3.41 2.29 17.66
CA SER A 83 4.43 1.32 18.01
C SER A 83 5.01 0.65 16.75
N LEU A 84 6.22 0.11 16.86
CA LEU A 84 6.85 -0.64 15.77
C LEU A 84 6.03 -1.89 15.40
N LYS A 85 5.32 -2.47 16.37
CA LYS A 85 4.43 -3.61 16.16
C LYS A 85 3.23 -3.21 15.29
N GLU A 86 2.53 -2.12 15.63
CA GLU A 86 1.41 -1.60 14.85
C GLU A 86 1.82 -1.26 13.42
N LEU A 87 2.97 -0.59 13.25
CA LEU A 87 3.52 -0.29 11.93
C LEU A 87 3.85 -1.56 11.13
N SER A 88 4.41 -2.59 11.78
CA SER A 88 4.70 -3.88 11.15
C SER A 88 3.43 -4.59 10.67
N GLU A 89 2.38 -4.57 11.48
CA GLU A 89 1.08 -5.15 11.16
C GLU A 89 0.38 -4.38 10.02
N CYS A 90 0.32 -3.03 10.11
CA CYS A 90 -0.32 -2.20 9.10
C CYS A 90 0.37 -2.27 7.73
N LEU A 91 1.69 -2.31 7.71
CA LEU A 91 2.48 -2.37 6.47
C LEU A 91 2.76 -3.79 5.99
N GLN A 92 2.33 -4.79 6.76
CA GLN A 92 2.51 -6.23 6.44
C GLN A 92 3.97 -6.59 6.14
N VAL A 93 4.89 -6.03 6.92
CA VAL A 93 6.34 -6.28 6.79
C VAL A 93 6.93 -6.78 8.10
N THR A 94 8.14 -7.35 8.05
CA THR A 94 8.79 -7.86 9.25
C THR A 94 9.19 -6.75 10.21
N PRO A 95 9.23 -7.00 11.53
CA PRO A 95 9.71 -6.03 12.53
C PRO A 95 11.11 -5.51 12.22
N ALA A 96 11.99 -6.34 11.66
CA ALA A 96 13.34 -5.94 11.26
C ALA A 96 13.33 -4.90 10.12
N THR A 97 12.38 -5.02 9.18
CA THR A 97 12.19 -4.03 8.11
C THR A 97 11.72 -2.69 8.67
N ILE A 98 10.76 -2.70 9.60
CA ILE A 98 10.28 -1.49 10.28
C ILE A 98 11.41 -0.84 11.07
N THR A 99 12.17 -1.59 11.86
CA THR A 99 13.29 -1.04 12.64
C THR A 99 14.26 -0.26 11.75
N LYS A 100 14.67 -0.86 10.61
CA LYS A 100 15.56 -0.18 9.65
C LYS A 100 14.96 1.09 9.03
N ALA A 101 13.65 1.08 8.74
CA ALA A 101 12.97 2.26 8.22
C ALA A 101 12.93 3.38 9.26
N ILE A 102 12.59 3.04 10.50
CA ILE A 102 12.53 3.94 11.65
C ILE A 102 13.90 4.56 11.94
N ASP A 103 15.00 3.76 11.97
CA ASP A 103 16.35 4.25 12.17
C ASP A 103 16.70 5.35 11.14
N ARG A 104 16.41 5.09 9.86
CA ARG A 104 16.67 6.04 8.77
C ARG A 104 15.82 7.32 8.85
N LEU A 105 14.57 7.19 9.27
CA LEU A 105 13.67 8.33 9.45
C LEU A 105 14.05 9.17 10.67
N GLU A 106 14.57 8.55 11.73
CA GLU A 106 15.08 9.23 12.91
C GLU A 106 16.38 9.96 12.60
N ASP A 107 17.34 9.32 11.90
CA ASP A 107 18.56 9.94 11.40
C ASP A 107 18.27 11.19 10.55
N ALA A 108 17.18 11.16 9.76
CA ALA A 108 16.72 12.29 8.96
C ALA A 108 15.91 13.33 9.75
N ALA A 109 15.70 13.13 11.06
CA ALA A 109 14.87 13.96 11.94
C ALA A 109 13.42 14.13 11.47
N LEU A 110 12.86 13.11 10.79
CA LEU A 110 11.46 13.07 10.37
C LEU A 110 10.55 12.44 11.42
N ILE A 111 11.11 11.60 12.26
CA ILE A 111 10.48 11.01 13.45
C ILE A 111 11.42 11.13 14.64
N HIS A 112 10.95 10.80 15.82
CA HIS A 112 11.73 10.49 17.01
C HIS A 112 11.06 9.35 17.78
N ARG A 113 11.85 8.65 18.59
CA ARG A 113 11.34 7.60 19.46
C ARG A 113 10.91 8.19 20.79
N VAL A 114 9.72 7.79 21.26
CA VAL A 114 9.19 8.19 22.57
C VAL A 114 8.77 6.96 23.37
N PRO A 115 8.87 6.98 24.70
CA PRO A 115 8.32 5.92 25.54
C PRO A 115 6.79 5.85 25.37
N HIS A 116 6.24 4.62 25.36
CA HIS A 116 4.79 4.46 25.40
C HIS A 116 4.24 4.90 26.79
N PRO A 117 3.15 5.71 26.86
CA PRO A 117 2.68 6.32 28.10
C PRO A 117 2.23 5.30 29.18
N HIS A 118 1.82 4.10 28.76
CA HIS A 118 1.27 3.07 29.65
C HIS A 118 2.05 1.75 29.64
N ASP A 119 3.11 1.61 28.81
CA ASP A 119 3.94 0.41 28.73
C ASP A 119 5.42 0.78 28.53
N ALA A 120 6.16 0.77 29.61
CA ALA A 120 7.58 1.12 29.61
C ALA A 120 8.47 0.19 28.75
N ARG A 121 7.94 -0.96 28.30
CA ARG A 121 8.65 -1.89 27.42
C ARG A 121 8.46 -1.56 25.92
N THR A 122 7.49 -0.73 25.61
CA THR A 122 7.14 -0.36 24.24
C THR A 122 7.66 1.04 23.91
N THR A 123 8.28 1.16 22.75
CA THR A 123 8.72 2.42 22.17
C THR A 123 7.81 2.77 20.98
N LEU A 124 7.38 4.01 20.92
CA LEU A 124 6.62 4.56 19.81
C LEU A 124 7.53 5.33 18.86
N ALA A 125 7.24 5.24 17.57
CA ALA A 125 7.72 6.18 16.57
C ALA A 125 6.72 7.34 16.50
N GLN A 126 7.17 8.57 16.70
CA GLN A 126 6.35 9.78 16.64
C GLN A 126 6.86 10.70 15.55
N ILE A 127 5.96 11.18 14.69
CA ILE A 127 6.31 12.05 13.57
C ILE A 127 6.62 13.48 14.06
N THR A 128 7.69 14.05 13.51
CA THR A 128 8.08 15.45 13.80
C THR A 128 7.27 16.45 12.97
N LYS A 129 7.31 17.74 13.33
CA LYS A 129 6.76 18.83 12.48
C LYS A 129 7.40 18.85 11.09
N ARG A 130 8.69 18.52 10.99
CA ARG A 130 9.40 18.37 9.70
C ARG A 130 8.88 17.18 8.93
N GLY A 131 8.71 16.02 9.59
CA GLY A 131 8.15 14.82 8.99
C GLY A 131 6.76 15.07 8.39
N ARG A 132 5.86 15.76 9.13
CA ARG A 132 4.52 16.11 8.62
C ARG A 132 4.57 16.96 7.36
N ARG A 133 5.48 17.94 7.29
CA ARG A 133 5.64 18.75 6.05
C ARG A 133 6.17 17.93 4.89
N VAL A 134 7.18 17.09 5.14
CA VAL A 134 7.78 16.25 4.10
C VAL A 134 6.78 15.26 3.55
N VAL A 135 6.03 14.54 4.42
CA VAL A 135 5.05 13.56 3.94
C VAL A 135 3.90 14.23 3.18
N ALA A 136 3.44 15.42 3.58
CA ALA A 136 2.41 16.15 2.85
C ALA A 136 2.85 16.47 1.42
N GLN A 137 4.05 17.05 1.23
CA GLN A 137 4.61 17.34 -0.09
C GLN A 137 4.87 16.08 -0.92
N ALA A 138 5.37 15.02 -0.28
CA ALA A 138 5.59 13.73 -0.92
C ALA A 138 4.28 13.09 -1.40
N THR A 139 3.20 13.22 -0.61
CA THR A 139 1.87 12.75 -0.98
C THR A 139 1.32 13.48 -2.19
N GLU A 140 1.43 14.81 -2.24
CA GLU A 140 1.03 15.61 -3.41
C GLU A 140 1.78 15.17 -4.68
N ALA A 141 3.09 14.93 -4.56
CA ALA A 141 3.90 14.46 -5.69
C ALA A 141 3.51 13.06 -6.15
N LEU A 142 3.27 12.12 -5.22
CA LEU A 142 2.80 10.76 -5.54
C LEU A 142 1.42 10.78 -6.18
N ASN A 143 0.47 11.57 -5.66
CA ASN A 143 -0.85 11.71 -6.26
C ASN A 143 -0.73 12.15 -7.71
N ALA A 144 -0.03 13.24 -7.98
CA ALA A 144 0.07 13.81 -9.31
C ALA A 144 0.88 12.96 -10.32
N GLN A 145 1.92 12.26 -9.86
CA GLN A 145 2.88 11.60 -10.76
C GLN A 145 2.77 10.08 -10.79
N VAL A 146 2.09 9.47 -9.81
CA VAL A 146 1.95 8.03 -9.72
C VAL A 146 0.47 7.63 -9.74
N PHE A 147 -0.32 8.06 -8.76
CA PHE A 147 -1.66 7.53 -8.57
C PHE A 147 -2.68 8.06 -9.58
N GLU A 148 -2.60 9.33 -9.95
CA GLU A 148 -3.46 9.95 -10.95
C GLU A 148 -2.90 9.84 -12.39
N ALA A 149 -1.63 9.39 -12.53
CA ALA A 149 -0.97 9.26 -13.83
C ALA A 149 -1.22 7.91 -14.52
N VAL A 150 -1.95 7.01 -13.89
CA VAL A 150 -2.31 5.71 -14.47
C VAL A 150 -3.30 5.92 -15.61
N SER A 151 -3.07 5.24 -16.75
CA SER A 151 -3.92 5.36 -17.96
C SER A 151 -5.18 4.47 -17.88
N LEU A 152 -5.80 4.38 -16.69
CA LEU A 152 -7.07 3.69 -16.46
C LEU A 152 -8.09 4.71 -15.95
N SER A 153 -9.36 4.50 -16.28
CA SER A 153 -10.46 5.28 -15.70
C SER A 153 -10.64 4.92 -14.21
N VAL A 154 -11.40 5.72 -13.48
CA VAL A 154 -11.72 5.44 -12.06
C VAL A 154 -12.43 4.10 -11.94
N GLU A 155 -13.38 3.80 -12.83
CA GLU A 155 -14.14 2.55 -12.87
C GLU A 155 -13.23 1.33 -13.13
N GLU A 156 -12.27 1.46 -14.04
CA GLU A 156 -11.28 0.41 -14.32
C GLU A 156 -10.33 0.19 -13.14
N MET A 157 -9.96 1.27 -12.43
CA MET A 157 -9.15 1.16 -11.22
C MET A 157 -9.92 0.48 -10.08
N ASP A 158 -11.20 0.82 -9.90
CA ASP A 158 -12.07 0.19 -8.91
C ASP A 158 -12.27 -1.31 -9.21
N GLU A 159 -12.44 -1.68 -10.50
CA GLU A 159 -12.53 -3.07 -10.90
C GLU A 159 -11.22 -3.83 -10.65
N LEU A 160 -10.07 -3.24 -10.98
CA LEU A 160 -8.76 -3.83 -10.69
C LEU A 160 -8.57 -4.02 -9.18
N PHE A 161 -8.90 -3.02 -8.37
CA PHE A 161 -8.84 -3.10 -6.92
C PHE A 161 -9.72 -4.25 -6.40
N ARG A 162 -10.96 -4.37 -6.91
CA ARG A 162 -11.90 -5.42 -6.52
C ARG A 162 -11.38 -6.83 -6.84
N LEU A 163 -10.77 -7.03 -8.03
CA LEU A 163 -10.18 -8.30 -8.43
C LEU A 163 -8.99 -8.67 -7.53
N LEU A 164 -8.10 -7.72 -7.26
CA LEU A 164 -6.96 -7.92 -6.38
C LEU A 164 -7.39 -8.15 -4.92
N LEU A 165 -8.46 -7.49 -4.46
CA LEU A 165 -9.04 -7.72 -3.13
C LEU A 165 -9.49 -9.16 -2.98
N SER A 166 -10.19 -9.75 -3.99
CA SER A 166 -10.60 -11.15 -3.95
C SER A 166 -9.42 -12.10 -3.81
N VAL A 167 -8.34 -11.87 -4.57
CA VAL A 167 -7.11 -12.67 -4.46
C VAL A 167 -6.48 -12.58 -3.07
N ARG A 168 -6.48 -11.39 -2.45
CA ARG A 168 -5.92 -11.18 -1.12
C ARG A 168 -6.76 -11.84 -0.02
N VAL A 169 -8.08 -11.79 -0.14
CA VAL A 169 -9.02 -12.51 0.77
C VAL A 169 -8.78 -14.02 0.68
N ASP A 170 -8.73 -14.57 -0.52
CA ASP A 170 -8.50 -16.01 -0.74
C ASP A 170 -7.13 -16.47 -0.20
N ALA A 171 -6.14 -15.59 -0.24
CA ALA A 171 -4.81 -15.84 0.33
C ALA A 171 -4.77 -15.70 1.87
N GLY A 172 -5.84 -15.26 2.52
CA GLY A 172 -5.86 -15.00 3.97
C GLY A 172 -5.02 -13.81 4.42
N ASP A 173 -4.79 -12.84 3.53
CA ASP A 173 -3.98 -11.65 3.76
C ASP A 173 -4.54 -10.77 4.89
N PHE A 174 -5.85 -10.79 5.07
CA PHE A 174 -6.57 -10.18 6.18
C PHE A 174 -7.90 -10.89 6.43
N VAL A 175 -8.47 -10.68 7.63
CA VAL A 175 -9.79 -11.21 7.95
C VAL A 175 -10.85 -10.28 7.40
N ALA A 176 -11.59 -10.74 6.38
CA ALA A 176 -12.74 -10.00 5.87
C ALA A 176 -13.82 -9.94 6.97
N GLN A 177 -14.15 -8.73 7.43
CA GLN A 177 -15.29 -8.53 8.32
C GLN A 177 -16.51 -8.21 7.46
N PHE A 178 -17.51 -9.05 7.55
CA PHE A 178 -18.81 -8.83 6.91
C PHE A 178 -19.66 -8.01 7.88
N ASP A 179 -20.14 -6.86 7.46
CA ASP A 179 -21.03 -6.01 8.24
C ASP A 179 -22.40 -5.98 7.55
N ASP A 180 -23.45 -6.28 8.30
CA ASP A 180 -24.83 -6.27 7.80
C ASP A 180 -25.42 -4.85 7.70
N ASP A 181 -24.65 -3.78 8.02
CA ASP A 181 -25.14 -2.41 7.96
C ASP A 181 -24.88 -1.77 6.58
N PRO A 182 -25.92 -1.52 5.77
CA PRO A 182 -25.78 -0.96 4.43
C PRO A 182 -25.32 0.51 4.39
N ALA A 183 -25.32 1.23 5.52
CA ALA A 183 -24.98 2.66 5.58
C ALA A 183 -23.47 2.92 5.70
N THR A 184 -22.67 1.93 6.07
CA THR A 184 -21.23 2.09 6.40
C THR A 184 -20.31 1.39 5.41
N THR A 185 -20.84 0.85 4.32
CA THR A 185 -20.12 -0.05 3.40
C THR A 185 -19.62 0.70 2.18
N SER A 186 -18.31 0.84 2.04
CA SER A 186 -17.70 1.04 0.71
C SER A 186 -17.92 -0.25 -0.08
N ARG A 187 -18.83 -0.20 -1.06
CA ARG A 187 -19.32 -1.37 -1.79
C ARG A 187 -18.25 -1.91 -2.73
N VAL A 188 -17.53 -2.91 -2.32
CA VAL A 188 -16.79 -3.78 -3.24
C VAL A 188 -17.64 -5.01 -3.51
N ALA A 189 -18.38 -5.00 -4.60
CA ALA A 189 -19.18 -6.15 -5.02
C ALA A 189 -18.27 -7.24 -5.58
N THR A 190 -18.34 -8.46 -5.05
CA THR A 190 -17.72 -9.64 -5.66
C THR A 190 -18.55 -10.16 -6.83
N THR A 191 -17.90 -10.82 -7.81
CA THR A 191 -18.50 -11.26 -9.08
C THR A 191 -19.70 -12.22 -8.92
N GLU A 192 -19.93 -12.80 -7.74
CA GLU A 192 -21.00 -13.78 -7.48
C GLU A 192 -22.09 -13.28 -6.52
N GLY A 193 -22.19 -11.97 -6.26
CA GLY A 193 -23.26 -11.42 -5.41
C GLY A 193 -23.19 -11.86 -3.95
N ARG A 194 -22.09 -12.44 -3.49
CA ARG A 194 -21.87 -12.86 -2.11
C ARG A 194 -20.78 -12.01 -1.47
N ALA A 195 -21.19 -11.30 -0.45
CA ALA A 195 -20.40 -10.60 0.56
C ALA A 195 -19.83 -9.21 0.16
N LEU A 196 -20.37 -8.22 0.82
CA LEU A 196 -19.78 -6.87 0.95
C LEU A 196 -18.60 -6.97 1.92
N VAL A 197 -17.38 -6.69 1.45
CA VAL A 197 -16.19 -6.64 2.30
C VAL A 197 -16.03 -5.22 2.83
N ARG A 198 -16.14 -5.04 4.13
CA ARG A 198 -15.79 -3.79 4.79
C ARG A 198 -14.29 -3.71 4.98
N VAL A 199 -13.64 -2.77 4.33
CA VAL A 199 -12.31 -2.33 4.76
C VAL A 199 -12.53 -1.48 6.02
N VAL A 200 -12.41 -2.10 7.18
CA VAL A 200 -12.44 -1.36 8.45
C VAL A 200 -11.14 -0.59 8.56
N THR A 201 -11.20 0.71 8.33
CA THR A 201 -10.19 1.61 8.87
C THR A 201 -10.31 1.48 10.39
N ARG A 202 -9.47 0.66 11.03
CA ARG A 202 -9.38 0.64 12.48
C ARG A 202 -8.92 2.04 12.90
N HIS A 203 -9.86 2.88 13.31
CA HIS A 203 -9.54 3.90 14.29
C HIS A 203 -9.13 3.10 15.53
N LEU A 204 -7.86 3.08 15.83
CA LEU A 204 -7.35 2.64 17.12
C LEU A 204 -7.84 3.66 18.15
N GLY A 205 -9.15 3.60 18.44
CA GLY A 205 -9.78 4.43 19.44
C GLY A 205 -9.20 4.05 20.79
N HIS A 206 -8.44 4.96 21.36
CA HIS A 206 -8.23 5.00 22.80
C HIS A 206 -9.61 5.18 23.44
N THR A 207 -10.20 4.09 23.93
CA THR A 207 -11.30 4.19 24.91
C THR A 207 -10.72 4.78 26.17
N GLY A 208 -10.80 6.10 26.29
CA GLY A 208 -10.62 6.79 27.57
C GLY A 208 -11.68 6.31 28.53
N GLY A 209 -11.33 5.39 29.41
CA GLY A 209 -12.16 4.99 30.54
C GLY A 209 -12.29 6.19 31.50
N THR A 210 -13.45 6.81 31.50
CA THR A 210 -13.89 7.64 32.62
C THR A 210 -14.18 6.72 33.79
N ALA A 211 -13.23 6.63 34.73
CA ALA A 211 -13.50 6.12 36.06
C ALA A 211 -14.06 7.26 36.94
N ARG A 212 -15.20 7.00 37.52
CA ARG A 212 -15.70 7.73 38.71
C ARG A 212 -14.88 7.36 39.94
#